data_7ef9b8b4d83794a16e1d3e9c248172e6
#
_entry.id   7ef9b8b4d83794a16e1d3e9c248172e6
#
_cell.length_a   1.000
_cell.length_b   1.000
_cell.length_c   1.000
_cell.angle_alpha   90.00
_cell.angle_beta   90.00
_cell.angle_gamma   90.00
#
_symmetry.space_group_name_H-M   'P 1'
#
loop_
_entity.id
_entity.type
_entity.pdbx_description
1 polymer ?
#
loop_
_entity_poly.entity_id
_entity_poly.type
_entity_poly.pdbx_seq_one_letter_code
_entity_poly.pdbx_strand_id
1 'polypeptide(L)'
;RNPVSIGFHPASRTLWTTCQERDGLGDDLVPDFFTSLKRGAFYGWPYAYIGPNEEPRNKGQRPDLVAKTTVPDVILGAHVAVMDFTFYTGKQFPARYRNGAFLVQRG
;
A
#
# COMPACT_ATOMS: atom_id res chain seq x y z
N ARG A 1 -4.36 -0.76 6.89
CA ARG A 1 -5.77 -0.97 7.14
C ARG A 1 -6.14 -2.43 6.93
N ASN A 2 -6.14 -2.91 5.73
CA ASN A 2 -6.53 -4.28 5.40
C ASN A 2 -5.52 -4.89 4.41
N PRO A 3 -4.35 -5.35 4.88
CA PRO A 3 -3.40 -6.04 4.01
C PRO A 3 -4.01 -7.38 3.59
N VAL A 4 -3.99 -7.65 2.28
CA VAL A 4 -4.65 -8.84 1.72
C VAL A 4 -3.69 -9.82 1.07
N SER A 5 -2.46 -9.41 0.77
CA SER A 5 -1.43 -10.28 0.22
C SER A 5 -0.04 -9.84 0.67
N ILE A 6 0.89 -10.77 0.68
CA ILE A 6 2.26 -10.52 1.13
C ILE A 6 3.22 -11.44 0.36
N GLY A 7 4.40 -10.93 0.05
CA GLY A 7 5.41 -11.72 -0.65
C GLY A 7 6.76 -11.01 -0.74
N PHE A 8 7.82 -11.79 -0.94
CA PHE A 8 9.16 -11.26 -1.08
C PHE A 8 9.48 -10.94 -2.54
N HIS A 9 10.09 -9.80 -2.77
CA HIS A 9 10.67 -9.49 -4.08
C HIS A 9 11.84 -10.46 -4.36
N PRO A 10 11.84 -11.14 -5.51
CA PRO A 10 12.82 -12.23 -5.75
C PRO A 10 14.27 -11.75 -5.82
N ALA A 11 14.52 -10.53 -6.29
CA ALA A 11 15.87 -9.99 -6.40
C ALA A 11 16.33 -9.29 -5.13
N SER A 12 15.55 -8.34 -4.60
CA SER A 12 15.93 -7.54 -3.43
C SER A 12 15.68 -8.24 -2.11
N ARG A 13 14.83 -9.28 -2.11
CA ARG A 13 14.40 -10.01 -0.90
C ARG A 13 13.59 -9.14 0.06
N THR A 14 13.18 -7.97 -0.35
CA THR A 14 12.31 -7.08 0.40
C THR A 14 10.90 -7.64 0.46
N LEU A 15 10.25 -7.51 1.60
CA LEU A 15 8.87 -7.95 1.80
C LEU A 15 7.91 -6.87 1.31
N TRP A 16 6.91 -7.27 0.54
CA TRP A 16 5.89 -6.38 -0.03
C TRP A 16 4.49 -6.84 0.35
N THR A 17 3.56 -5.89 0.38
CA THR A 17 2.15 -6.16 0.67
C THR A 17 1.25 -5.25 -0.16
N THR A 18 0.05 -5.75 -0.45
CA THR A 18 -1.06 -4.94 -0.94
C THR A 18 -1.97 -4.60 0.24
N CYS A 19 -2.55 -3.43 0.23
CA CYS A 19 -3.46 -3.01 1.29
C CYS A 19 -4.70 -2.34 0.69
N GLN A 20 -5.87 -2.86 1.07
CA GLN A 20 -7.14 -2.20 0.83
C GLN A 20 -7.37 -1.17 1.92
N GLU A 21 -7.66 0.05 1.52
CA GLU A 21 -7.93 1.14 2.44
C GLU A 21 -9.42 1.31 2.72
N ARG A 22 -9.73 2.25 3.61
CA ARG A 22 -11.09 2.41 4.09
C ARG A 22 -11.98 3.22 3.15
N ASP A 23 -13.27 2.95 3.25
CA ASP A 23 -14.31 3.74 2.62
C ASP A 23 -14.80 4.87 3.54
N GLY A 24 -15.67 5.72 3.01
CA GLY A 24 -16.38 6.72 3.80
C GLY A 24 -15.75 8.11 3.78
N LEU A 25 -14.74 8.33 2.93
CA LEU A 25 -14.16 9.66 2.68
C LEU A 25 -14.39 10.14 1.25
N GLY A 26 -15.42 9.61 0.59
CA GLY A 26 -15.80 9.99 -0.78
C GLY A 26 -15.17 9.10 -1.84
N ASP A 27 -15.31 9.50 -3.09
CA ASP A 27 -14.92 8.69 -4.24
C ASP A 27 -13.41 8.65 -4.46
N ASP A 28 -12.68 9.64 -4.00
CA ASP A 28 -11.24 9.79 -4.25
C ASP A 28 -10.34 9.36 -3.08
N LEU A 29 -10.94 9.00 -1.95
CA LEU A 29 -10.21 8.60 -0.74
C LEU A 29 -10.82 7.36 -0.08
N VAL A 30 -10.04 6.51 0.47
CA VAL A 30 -8.57 6.49 0.58
C VAL A 30 -8.04 5.53 -0.47
N PRO A 31 -6.99 5.89 -1.22
CA PRO A 31 -6.44 4.97 -2.22
C PRO A 31 -5.90 3.69 -1.59
N ASP A 32 -6.12 2.57 -2.25
CA ASP A 32 -5.41 1.34 -1.96
C ASP A 32 -3.93 1.50 -2.31
N PHE A 33 -3.07 0.65 -1.77
CA PHE A 33 -1.65 0.77 -2.06
C PHE A 33 -0.93 -0.57 -2.12
N PHE A 34 0.23 -0.54 -2.75
CA PHE A 34 1.21 -1.61 -2.83
C PHE A 34 2.54 -1.06 -2.33
N THR A 35 3.15 -1.70 -1.33
CA THR A 35 4.33 -1.11 -0.69
C THR A 35 5.28 -2.17 -0.15
N SER A 36 6.55 -1.81 -0.13
CA SER A 36 7.56 -2.54 0.63
C SER A 36 7.36 -2.29 2.12
N LEU A 37 7.65 -3.30 2.92
CA LEU A 37 7.58 -3.21 4.37
C LEU A 37 8.97 -2.97 4.95
N LYS A 38 9.10 -1.89 5.70
CA LYS A 38 10.34 -1.51 6.38
C LYS A 38 10.18 -1.76 7.87
N ARG A 39 11.21 -2.34 8.47
CA ARG A 39 11.21 -2.63 9.91
C ARG A 39 11.00 -1.35 10.71
N GLY A 40 10.04 -1.39 11.64
CA GLY A 40 9.72 -0.24 12.49
C GLY A 40 8.91 0.86 11.83
N ALA A 41 8.57 0.75 10.54
CA ALA A 41 7.76 1.74 9.86
C ALA A 41 6.28 1.67 10.29
N PHE A 42 5.62 2.81 10.27
CA PHE A 42 4.20 2.93 10.58
C PHE A 42 3.46 3.44 9.34
N TYR A 43 2.41 2.75 8.93
CA TYR A 43 1.68 3.06 7.69
C TYR A 43 0.33 3.74 7.93
N GLY A 44 0.00 4.08 9.18
CA GLY A 44 -1.02 5.07 9.49
C GLY A 44 -2.21 4.59 10.29
N TRP A 45 -2.80 3.45 9.95
CA TRP A 45 -4.03 3.01 10.60
C TRP A 45 -3.84 2.82 12.12
N PRO A 46 -4.76 3.28 12.97
CA PRO A 46 -6.01 3.98 12.66
C PRO A 46 -5.93 5.51 12.70
N TYR A 47 -4.75 6.11 12.75
CA TYR A 47 -4.58 7.54 13.00
C TYR A 47 -4.29 8.37 11.77
N ALA A 48 -3.82 7.74 10.69
CA ALA A 48 -3.46 8.41 9.45
C ALA A 48 -3.66 7.48 8.25
N TYR A 49 -3.57 8.06 7.05
CA TYR A 49 -3.61 7.32 5.79
C TYR A 49 -2.67 7.96 4.77
N ILE A 50 -2.12 7.14 3.88
CA ILE A 50 -1.27 7.55 2.75
C ILE A 50 -0.23 8.62 3.15
N GLY A 51 0.57 8.30 4.16
CA GLY A 51 1.48 9.26 4.76
C GLY A 51 0.82 10.02 5.90
N PRO A 52 1.28 11.25 6.20
CA PRO A 52 0.83 12.01 7.38
C PRO A 52 -0.50 12.73 7.15
N ASN A 53 -1.48 12.04 6.59
CA ASN A 53 -2.85 12.56 6.46
C ASN A 53 -3.68 12.06 7.64
N GLU A 54 -4.07 12.96 8.53
CA GLU A 54 -4.78 12.59 9.74
C GLU A 54 -6.15 11.98 9.44
N GLU A 55 -6.44 10.84 10.08
CA GLU A 55 -7.74 10.17 9.99
C GLU A 55 -8.79 10.98 10.76
N PRO A 56 -9.85 11.49 10.08
CA PRO A 56 -10.82 12.35 10.74
C PRO A 56 -11.52 11.76 11.96
N ARG A 57 -11.73 10.44 11.96
CA ARG A 57 -12.37 9.75 13.09
C ARG A 57 -11.55 9.79 14.37
N ASN A 58 -10.25 9.95 14.24
CA ASN A 58 -9.30 9.93 15.35
C ASN A 58 -8.50 11.22 15.44
N LYS A 59 -9.10 12.31 14.97
CA LYS A 59 -8.46 13.63 14.96
C LYS A 59 -7.90 14.01 16.33
N GLY A 60 -6.64 14.41 16.33
CA GLY A 60 -5.96 14.90 17.54
C GLY A 60 -5.52 13.84 18.54
N GLN A 61 -5.81 12.55 18.29
CA GLN A 61 -5.51 11.49 19.26
C GLN A 61 -4.03 11.11 19.33
N ARG A 62 -3.36 11.02 18.17
CA ARG A 62 -1.94 10.63 18.12
C ARG A 62 -1.18 11.44 17.07
N PRO A 63 -0.98 12.74 17.30
CA PRO A 63 -0.26 13.58 16.35
C PRO A 63 1.18 13.14 16.11
N ASP A 64 1.81 12.51 17.10
CA ASP A 64 3.15 11.93 16.99
C ASP A 64 3.20 10.80 15.93
N LEU A 65 2.21 9.92 15.93
CA LEU A 65 2.13 8.83 14.96
C LEU A 65 1.73 9.33 13.58
N VAL A 66 0.81 10.28 13.49
CA VAL A 66 0.44 10.90 12.22
C VAL A 66 1.69 11.46 11.52
N ALA A 67 2.52 12.22 12.25
CA ALA A 67 3.74 12.81 11.72
C ALA A 67 4.76 11.76 11.23
N LYS A 68 4.76 10.57 11.81
CA LYS A 68 5.68 9.48 11.47
C LYS A 68 5.18 8.55 10.37
N THR A 69 3.98 8.75 9.87
CA THR A 69 3.37 7.82 8.92
C THR A 69 4.15 7.79 7.62
N THR A 70 4.54 6.58 7.23
CA THR A 70 5.28 6.32 5.99
C THR A 70 4.34 6.42 4.79
N VAL A 71 4.77 7.10 3.75
CA VAL A 71 4.06 7.11 2.46
C VAL A 71 4.31 5.80 1.75
N PRO A 72 3.25 5.08 1.28
CA PRO A 72 3.43 3.86 0.52
C PRO A 72 4.21 4.09 -0.79
N ASP A 73 4.91 3.05 -1.26
CA ASP A 73 5.72 3.15 -2.48
C ASP A 73 4.87 3.35 -3.73
N VAL A 74 3.74 2.64 -3.83
CA VAL A 74 2.85 2.71 -5.00
C VAL A 74 1.42 2.95 -4.53
N ILE A 75 0.89 4.11 -4.87
CA ILE A 75 -0.48 4.48 -4.59
C ILE A 75 -1.33 4.03 -5.79
N LEU A 76 -2.34 3.22 -5.52
CA LEU A 76 -3.29 2.74 -6.52
C LEU A 76 -4.47 3.71 -6.59
N GLY A 77 -5.59 3.33 -7.14
CA GLY A 77 -6.78 4.16 -7.08
C GLY A 77 -7.56 3.96 -5.79
N ALA A 78 -8.45 4.91 -5.46
CA ALA A 78 -9.40 4.71 -4.39
C ALA A 78 -10.43 3.64 -4.80
N HIS A 79 -10.79 2.78 -3.87
CA HIS A 79 -11.84 1.76 -4.06
C HIS A 79 -11.56 0.76 -5.19
N VAL A 80 -10.30 0.53 -5.53
CA VAL A 80 -9.94 -0.43 -6.59
C VAL A 80 -9.89 -1.87 -6.12
N ALA A 81 -10.01 -2.08 -4.83
CA ALA A 81 -10.03 -3.41 -4.21
C ALA A 81 -8.88 -4.30 -4.70
N VAL A 82 -7.67 -3.89 -4.41
CA VAL A 82 -6.48 -4.68 -4.74
C VAL A 82 -6.53 -6.02 -4.01
N MET A 83 -6.35 -7.12 -4.74
CA MET A 83 -6.56 -8.46 -4.20
C MET A 83 -5.26 -9.23 -3.99
N ASP A 84 -4.34 -9.14 -4.95
CA ASP A 84 -3.12 -9.94 -4.93
C ASP A 84 -2.09 -9.34 -5.86
N PHE A 85 -0.87 -9.86 -5.76
CA PHE A 85 0.22 -9.49 -6.66
C PHE A 85 1.17 -10.69 -6.87
N THR A 86 1.93 -10.60 -7.95
CA THR A 86 3.05 -11.51 -8.19
C THR A 86 4.18 -10.74 -8.85
N PHE A 87 5.41 -11.05 -8.46
CA PHE A 87 6.58 -10.46 -9.11
C PHE A 87 6.88 -11.20 -10.41
N TYR A 88 7.21 -10.43 -11.46
CA TYR A 88 7.56 -11.01 -12.74
C TYR A 88 9.01 -11.53 -12.69
N THR A 89 9.17 -12.84 -12.90
CA THR A 89 10.47 -13.51 -12.93
C THR A 89 10.80 -14.07 -14.31
N GLY A 90 9.89 -13.91 -15.27
CA GLY A 90 10.08 -14.41 -16.64
C GLY A 90 10.96 -13.53 -17.50
N LYS A 91 11.20 -13.98 -18.73
CA LYS A 91 12.02 -13.29 -19.74
C LYS A 91 11.27 -13.03 -21.04
N GLN A 92 9.98 -13.39 -21.13
CA GLN A 92 9.18 -13.26 -22.34
C GLN A 92 8.78 -11.83 -22.65
N PHE A 93 8.50 -11.04 -21.60
CA PHE A 93 8.15 -9.64 -21.79
C PHE A 93 9.39 -8.76 -21.94
N PRO A 94 9.24 -7.57 -22.53
CA PRO A 94 10.37 -6.63 -22.66
C PRO A 94 11.07 -6.35 -21.33
N ALA A 95 12.34 -5.96 -21.41
CA ALA A 95 13.17 -5.73 -20.21
C ALA A 95 12.55 -4.76 -19.21
N ARG A 96 11.72 -3.81 -19.64
CA ARG A 96 11.03 -2.86 -18.77
C ARG A 96 10.10 -3.51 -17.76
N TYR A 97 9.65 -4.76 -18.01
CA TYR A 97 8.78 -5.50 -17.09
C TYR A 97 9.56 -6.36 -16.10
N ARG A 98 10.87 -6.48 -16.28
CA ARG A 98 11.71 -7.29 -15.38
C ARG A 98 11.77 -6.64 -14.01
N ASN A 99 11.72 -7.48 -12.97
CA ASN A 99 11.68 -7.07 -11.56
C ASN A 99 10.45 -6.25 -11.19
N GLY A 100 9.46 -6.18 -12.07
CA GLY A 100 8.18 -5.54 -11.80
C GLY A 100 7.20 -6.47 -11.12
N ALA A 101 6.01 -5.96 -10.82
CA ALA A 101 4.92 -6.72 -10.24
C ALA A 101 3.65 -6.57 -11.06
N PHE A 102 2.86 -7.65 -11.08
CA PHE A 102 1.51 -7.63 -11.62
C PHE A 102 0.53 -7.66 -10.45
N LEU A 103 -0.42 -6.76 -10.45
CA LEU A 103 -1.43 -6.66 -9.40
C LEU A 103 -2.81 -6.93 -9.96
N VAL A 104 -3.65 -7.59 -9.15
CA VAL A 104 -5.04 -7.84 -9.48
C VAL A 104 -5.92 -6.92 -8.66
N GLN A 105 -6.81 -6.20 -9.33
CA GLN A 105 -7.78 -5.31 -8.72
C GLN A 105 -9.18 -5.75 -9.11
N ARG A 106 -10.13 -5.61 -8.21
CA ARG A 106 -11.52 -6.02 -8.43
C ARG A 106 -12.47 -4.83 -8.61
N GLY A 107 -12.16 -3.71 -8.05
CA GLY A 107 -12.97 -2.49 -8.07
C GLY A 107 -12.90 -1.65 -9.32
#